data_4d1f3a3881fc71356c0a8f900986a137
#
_entry.id   4d1f3a3881fc71356c0a8f900986a137
#
_cell.length_a   1.000
_cell.length_b   1.000
_cell.length_c   1.000
_cell.angle_alpha   90.00
_cell.angle_beta   90.00
_cell.angle_gamma   90.00
#
_symmetry.space_group_name_H-M   'P 1'
#
loop_
_entity.id
_entity.type
_entity.pdbx_description
1 polymer ?
#
loop_
_entity_poly.entity_id
_entity_poly.type
_entity_poly.pdbx_seq_one_letter_code
_entity_poly.pdbx_strand_id
1 'polypeptide(L)'
;MRVISIIILVFILLSFSHNPIKTRVKITSKSEVIIKGKSNVNSFECKYDSDCIEDEISVIVTKSNAKMFFDGAKISIQSKGFDCRHKMITKDFKKILKADDYSHIEIDLEELLTNKNEITAKICVEIAGVKKQYSIPVAFDPKKRNVKGILKINIKDFYLKSPKKLLGIVTLDDNVAIDFNLFLQY
;
A
#
# COMPACT_ATOMS: atom_id res chain seq x y z
N MET A 1 43.00 34.78 8.65
CA MET A 1 41.66 34.78 7.99
C MET A 1 41.39 33.53 7.12
N ARG A 2 42.30 33.02 6.28
CA ARG A 2 42.08 31.82 5.43
C ARG A 2 41.79 30.50 6.21
N VAL A 3 42.45 30.28 7.35
CA VAL A 3 42.29 29.08 8.17
C VAL A 3 40.91 29.02 8.85
N ILE A 4 40.40 30.17 9.33
CA ILE A 4 39.08 30.27 9.96
C ILE A 4 37.97 29.99 8.93
N SER A 5 38.15 30.42 7.69
CA SER A 5 37.19 30.17 6.59
C SER A 5 37.08 28.69 6.22
N ILE A 6 38.20 27.94 6.28
CA ILE A 6 38.24 26.52 6.01
C ILE A 6 37.57 25.72 7.14
N ILE A 7 37.78 26.11 8.41
CA ILE A 7 37.16 25.49 9.58
C ILE A 7 35.64 25.67 9.55
N ILE A 8 35.13 26.83 9.20
CA ILE A 8 33.70 27.07 9.05
C ILE A 8 33.10 26.24 7.91
N LEU A 9 33.80 26.10 6.79
CA LEU A 9 33.35 25.29 5.66
C LEU A 9 33.27 23.81 6.03
N VAL A 10 34.23 23.28 6.81
CA VAL A 10 34.24 21.87 7.29
C VAL A 10 33.09 21.64 8.28
N PHE A 11 32.78 22.62 9.16
CA PHE A 11 31.66 22.51 10.10
C PHE A 11 30.29 22.48 9.42
N ILE A 12 30.12 23.18 8.30
CA ILE A 12 28.87 23.18 7.51
C ILE A 12 28.67 21.82 6.81
N LEU A 13 29.72 21.12 6.40
CA LEU A 13 29.65 19.81 5.75
C LEU A 13 29.28 18.66 6.71
N LEU A 14 29.47 18.84 8.01
CA LEU A 14 29.16 17.81 9.03
C LEU A 14 27.69 17.82 9.51
N SER A 15 26.91 18.82 9.10
CA SER A 15 25.55 19.06 9.65
C SER A 15 24.44 18.27 8.96
N PHE A 16 24.71 17.43 7.98
CA PHE A 16 23.69 16.69 7.19
C PHE A 16 23.75 15.17 7.34
N SER A 17 24.13 14.67 8.52
CA SER A 17 24.07 13.24 8.77
C SER A 17 22.64 12.80 9.13
N HIS A 18 21.83 12.40 8.15
CA HIS A 18 20.58 11.71 8.37
C HIS A 18 20.90 10.22 8.63
N ASN A 19 20.93 9.84 9.89
CA ASN A 19 21.21 8.44 10.25
C ASN A 19 19.98 7.57 9.94
N PRO A 20 20.08 6.59 9.03
CA PRO A 20 19.02 5.64 8.76
C PRO A 20 18.81 4.74 9.98
N ILE A 21 17.54 4.46 10.32
CA ILE A 21 17.14 3.56 11.40
C ILE A 21 16.67 2.27 10.76
N LYS A 22 17.33 1.15 11.05
CA LYS A 22 16.87 -0.17 10.65
C LYS A 22 15.93 -0.71 11.72
N THR A 23 14.73 -1.12 11.32
CA THR A 23 13.71 -1.70 12.20
C THR A 23 13.03 -2.89 11.52
N ARG A 24 12.37 -3.72 12.31
CA ARG A 24 11.50 -4.80 11.82
C ARG A 24 10.07 -4.46 12.14
N VAL A 25 9.20 -4.70 11.19
CA VAL A 25 7.77 -4.41 11.30
C VAL A 25 6.98 -5.64 10.93
N LYS A 26 6.08 -6.05 11.81
CA LYS A 26 5.13 -7.13 11.57
C LYS A 26 3.73 -6.56 11.42
N ILE A 27 3.01 -6.98 10.38
CA ILE A 27 1.57 -6.73 10.24
C ILE A 27 0.85 -7.87 10.96
N THR A 28 -0.02 -7.53 11.90
CA THR A 28 -0.70 -8.53 12.74
C THR A 28 -2.00 -9.03 12.09
N SER A 29 -2.47 -10.22 12.47
CA SER A 29 -3.73 -10.81 12.01
C SER A 29 -5.00 -10.01 12.37
N LYS A 30 -4.87 -8.97 13.23
CA LYS A 30 -5.95 -8.00 13.49
C LYS A 30 -6.17 -7.03 12.32
N SER A 31 -5.25 -7.01 11.36
CA SER A 31 -5.32 -6.14 10.20
C SER A 31 -6.43 -6.56 9.25
N GLU A 32 -6.97 -5.60 8.52
CA GLU A 32 -8.05 -5.82 7.58
C GLU A 32 -7.78 -5.08 6.27
N VAL A 33 -8.00 -5.78 5.16
CA VAL A 33 -7.97 -5.20 3.82
C VAL A 33 -9.25 -5.60 3.10
N ILE A 34 -10.04 -4.63 2.65
CA ILE A 34 -11.31 -4.85 1.97
C ILE A 34 -11.28 -4.11 0.63
N ILE A 35 -11.51 -4.84 -0.44
CA ILE A 35 -11.68 -4.27 -1.77
C ILE A 35 -13.18 -4.10 -2.03
N LYS A 36 -13.60 -2.86 -2.32
CA LYS A 36 -14.99 -2.49 -2.62
C LYS A 36 -15.11 -2.12 -4.07
N GLY A 37 -16.01 -2.81 -4.76
CA GLY A 37 -16.35 -2.56 -6.15
C GLY A 37 -17.85 -2.42 -6.36
N LYS A 38 -18.21 -1.89 -7.52
CA LYS A 38 -19.62 -1.69 -7.92
C LYS A 38 -19.87 -2.26 -9.31
N SER A 39 -21.08 -2.68 -9.55
CA SER A 39 -21.63 -2.92 -10.87
C SER A 39 -22.84 -2.01 -11.11
N ASN A 40 -23.37 -2.01 -12.33
CA ASN A 40 -24.61 -1.30 -12.64
C ASN A 40 -25.84 -1.84 -11.90
N VAL A 41 -25.75 -2.98 -11.20
CA VAL A 41 -26.86 -3.59 -10.45
C VAL A 41 -26.59 -3.69 -8.95
N ASN A 42 -25.35 -3.95 -8.51
CA ASN A 42 -25.01 -4.17 -7.11
C ASN A 42 -23.57 -3.72 -6.78
N SER A 43 -23.30 -3.49 -5.49
CA SER A 43 -21.94 -3.41 -4.94
C SER A 43 -21.51 -4.76 -4.39
N PHE A 44 -20.17 -4.96 -4.30
CA PHE A 44 -19.57 -6.14 -3.69
C PHE A 44 -18.35 -5.74 -2.86
N GLU A 45 -18.02 -6.60 -1.92
CA GLU A 45 -16.83 -6.47 -1.09
C GLU A 45 -16.07 -7.79 -1.12
N CYS A 46 -14.74 -7.69 -1.26
CA CYS A 46 -13.83 -8.84 -1.15
C CYS A 46 -12.86 -8.56 0.00
N LYS A 47 -12.90 -9.40 1.01
CA LYS A 47 -12.03 -9.30 2.18
C LYS A 47 -10.81 -10.18 2.00
N TYR A 48 -9.64 -9.65 2.35
CA TYR A 48 -8.40 -10.42 2.40
C TYR A 48 -8.32 -11.23 3.70
N ASP A 49 -7.87 -12.47 3.60
CA ASP A 49 -7.57 -13.28 4.77
C ASP A 49 -6.26 -12.81 5.39
N SER A 50 -6.36 -12.15 6.54
CA SER A 50 -5.21 -11.57 7.23
C SER A 50 -4.20 -12.59 7.76
N ASP A 51 -4.60 -13.85 7.91
CA ASP A 51 -3.68 -14.93 8.29
C ASP A 51 -2.69 -15.28 7.17
N CYS A 52 -2.99 -14.82 5.93
CA CYS A 52 -2.10 -14.93 4.78
C CYS A 52 -1.12 -13.75 4.61
N ILE A 53 -1.12 -12.75 5.50
CA ILE A 53 -0.14 -11.66 5.44
C ILE A 53 1.18 -12.16 6.01
N GLU A 54 2.23 -12.11 5.20
CA GLU A 54 3.58 -12.53 5.61
C GLU A 54 4.15 -11.72 6.76
N ASP A 55 5.00 -12.39 7.52
CA ASP A 55 5.27 -12.12 8.92
C ASP A 55 6.01 -10.82 9.21
N GLU A 56 7.23 -10.70 8.83
CA GLU A 56 8.10 -9.64 9.35
C GLU A 56 8.94 -9.05 8.22
N ILE A 57 8.81 -7.73 8.02
CA ILE A 57 9.59 -6.99 7.04
C ILE A 57 10.69 -6.18 7.72
N SER A 58 11.89 -6.20 7.14
CA SER A 58 13.01 -5.35 7.57
C SER A 58 12.93 -4.04 6.80
N VAL A 59 12.84 -2.93 7.53
CA VAL A 59 12.65 -1.60 6.95
C VAL A 59 13.78 -0.68 7.40
N ILE A 60 14.32 0.10 6.47
CA ILE A 60 15.24 1.19 6.77
C ILE A 60 14.46 2.50 6.64
N VAL A 61 14.45 3.29 7.71
CA VAL A 61 13.74 4.57 7.76
C VAL A 61 14.74 5.71 7.84
N THR A 62 14.65 6.63 6.89
CA THR A 62 15.44 7.88 6.90
C THR A 62 14.49 9.06 7.08
N LYS A 63 14.74 9.88 8.11
CA LYS A 63 13.93 11.07 8.40
C LYS A 63 14.60 12.32 7.85
N SER A 64 13.83 13.18 7.19
CA SER A 64 14.27 14.46 6.68
C SER A 64 13.15 15.49 6.81
N ASN A 65 13.25 16.39 7.80
CA ASN A 65 12.22 17.40 8.10
C ASN A 65 10.82 16.76 8.27
N ALA A 66 9.86 17.13 7.41
CA ALA A 66 8.49 16.63 7.41
C ALA A 66 8.32 15.30 6.65
N LYS A 67 9.41 14.72 6.14
CA LYS A 67 9.39 13.50 5.34
C LYS A 67 10.06 12.34 6.04
N MET A 68 9.51 11.14 5.83
CA MET A 68 10.17 9.87 6.15
C MET A 68 10.25 9.04 4.87
N PHE A 69 11.44 8.58 4.55
CA PHE A 69 11.69 7.68 3.43
C PHE A 69 11.87 6.26 3.95
N PHE A 70 11.38 5.31 3.19
CA PHE A 70 11.37 3.91 3.54
C PHE A 70 12.08 3.09 2.47
N ASP A 71 12.96 2.20 2.89
CA ASP A 71 13.56 1.20 2.03
C ASP A 71 13.26 -0.18 2.61
N GLY A 72 12.74 -1.08 1.77
CA GLY A 72 12.30 -2.42 2.16
C GLY A 72 10.91 -2.47 2.82
N ALA A 73 10.14 -1.37 2.87
CA ALA A 73 8.77 -1.36 3.43
C ALA A 73 7.75 -1.96 2.44
N LYS A 74 7.97 -3.22 2.07
CA LYS A 74 7.22 -3.93 1.04
C LYS A 74 6.32 -5.00 1.65
N ILE A 75 5.06 -4.98 1.27
CA ILE A 75 4.04 -5.97 1.64
C ILE A 75 3.68 -6.77 0.41
N SER A 76 3.66 -8.09 0.55
CA SER A 76 3.26 -9.04 -0.50
C SER A 76 1.93 -9.68 -0.12
N ILE A 77 0.88 -9.42 -0.90
CA ILE A 77 -0.48 -9.91 -0.67
C ILE A 77 -0.80 -10.99 -1.68
N GLN A 78 -1.17 -12.19 -1.22
CA GLN A 78 -1.55 -13.29 -2.12
C GLN A 78 -2.81 -12.95 -2.92
N SER A 79 -2.72 -12.95 -4.26
CA SER A 79 -3.86 -12.66 -5.14
C SER A 79 -5.04 -13.60 -4.93
N LYS A 80 -4.78 -14.84 -4.47
CA LYS A 80 -5.81 -15.84 -4.15
C LYS A 80 -6.39 -15.73 -2.74
N GLY A 81 -5.83 -14.89 -1.86
CA GLY A 81 -6.24 -14.72 -0.46
C GLY A 81 -7.53 -13.91 -0.26
N PHE A 82 -8.17 -13.44 -1.32
CA PHE A 82 -9.42 -12.68 -1.22
C PHE A 82 -10.65 -13.58 -1.29
N ASP A 83 -11.65 -13.30 -0.42
CA ASP A 83 -12.99 -13.88 -0.46
C ASP A 83 -14.06 -12.78 -0.53
N CYS A 84 -14.97 -12.90 -1.50
CA CYS A 84 -16.07 -11.97 -1.75
C CYS A 84 -17.41 -12.48 -1.19
N ARG A 85 -17.40 -13.45 -0.26
CA ARG A 85 -18.58 -14.09 0.35
C ARG A 85 -19.50 -14.81 -0.64
N HIS A 86 -19.21 -14.77 -1.92
CA HIS A 86 -19.97 -15.46 -2.98
C HIS A 86 -19.01 -16.13 -3.94
N LYS A 87 -19.11 -17.46 -4.08
CA LYS A 87 -18.17 -18.29 -4.86
C LYS A 87 -17.92 -17.81 -6.29
N MET A 88 -18.98 -17.39 -7.00
CA MET A 88 -18.82 -16.88 -8.37
C MET A 88 -18.10 -15.54 -8.41
N ILE A 89 -18.43 -14.61 -7.49
CA ILE A 89 -17.79 -13.29 -7.43
C ILE A 89 -16.32 -13.48 -7.06
N THR A 90 -16.00 -14.30 -6.07
CA THR A 90 -14.62 -14.64 -5.67
C THR A 90 -13.83 -15.23 -6.85
N LYS A 91 -14.43 -16.15 -7.60
CA LYS A 91 -13.77 -16.73 -8.79
C LYS A 91 -13.49 -15.69 -9.87
N ASP A 92 -14.46 -14.81 -10.15
CA ASP A 92 -14.29 -13.76 -11.14
C ASP A 92 -13.28 -12.72 -10.69
N PHE A 93 -13.28 -12.34 -9.40
CA PHE A 93 -12.31 -11.43 -8.84
C PHE A 93 -10.87 -11.97 -9.00
N LYS A 94 -10.63 -13.22 -8.66
CA LYS A 94 -9.33 -13.89 -8.86
C LYS A 94 -8.92 -13.93 -10.34
N LYS A 95 -9.87 -14.09 -11.26
CA LYS A 95 -9.60 -14.01 -12.71
C LYS A 95 -9.24 -12.59 -13.16
N ILE A 96 -9.92 -11.56 -12.65
CA ILE A 96 -9.59 -10.14 -12.93
C ILE A 96 -8.15 -9.87 -12.52
N LEU A 97 -7.74 -10.31 -11.33
CA LEU A 97 -6.38 -10.16 -10.82
C LEU A 97 -5.34 -11.02 -11.56
N LYS A 98 -5.77 -11.91 -12.49
CA LYS A 98 -4.91 -12.92 -13.14
C LYS A 98 -4.13 -13.75 -12.11
N ALA A 99 -4.79 -14.15 -11.02
CA ALA A 99 -4.18 -14.75 -9.84
C ALA A 99 -3.49 -16.11 -10.10
N ASP A 100 -3.72 -16.74 -11.24
CA ASP A 100 -3.02 -17.96 -11.65
C ASP A 100 -1.63 -17.66 -12.25
N ASP A 101 -1.48 -16.50 -12.91
CA ASP A 101 -0.24 -16.07 -13.53
C ASP A 101 0.57 -15.16 -12.57
N TYR A 102 -0.12 -14.38 -11.74
CA TYR A 102 0.45 -13.41 -10.79
C TYR A 102 -0.04 -13.74 -9.38
N SER A 103 0.77 -14.49 -8.67
CA SER A 103 0.40 -15.00 -7.33
C SER A 103 0.28 -13.93 -6.26
N HIS A 104 0.95 -12.77 -6.45
CA HIS A 104 1.01 -11.71 -5.45
C HIS A 104 0.70 -10.33 -6.03
N ILE A 105 0.16 -9.47 -5.17
CA ILE A 105 0.08 -8.03 -5.31
C ILE A 105 1.14 -7.45 -4.39
N GLU A 106 1.99 -6.56 -4.90
CA GLU A 106 3.05 -5.94 -4.12
C GLU A 106 2.70 -4.48 -3.81
N ILE A 107 2.93 -4.08 -2.57
CA ILE A 107 2.72 -2.71 -2.12
C ILE A 107 3.99 -2.26 -1.41
N ASP A 108 4.63 -1.24 -1.94
CA ASP A 108 5.86 -0.67 -1.41
C ASP A 108 5.60 0.75 -0.90
N LEU A 109 5.84 0.98 0.38
CA LEU A 109 5.77 2.30 0.98
C LEU A 109 7.11 3.02 0.76
N GLU A 110 7.11 4.07 -0.06
CA GLU A 110 8.31 4.83 -0.40
C GLU A 110 8.54 6.03 0.53
N GLU A 111 7.48 6.79 0.83
CA GLU A 111 7.58 8.06 1.56
C GLU A 111 6.32 8.32 2.40
N LEU A 112 6.50 8.88 3.59
CA LEU A 112 5.45 9.56 4.34
C LEU A 112 5.78 11.05 4.41
N LEU A 113 4.82 11.89 4.02
CA LEU A 113 4.87 13.33 4.16
C LEU A 113 3.89 13.75 5.25
N THR A 114 4.39 14.43 6.28
CA THR A 114 3.56 15.01 7.35
C THR A 114 3.42 16.50 7.13
N ASN A 115 2.20 16.97 6.95
CA ASN A 115 1.89 18.40 6.83
C ASN A 115 0.83 18.76 7.86
N LYS A 116 1.22 19.53 8.87
CA LYS A 116 0.39 19.87 10.04
C LYS A 116 -0.14 18.56 10.70
N ASN A 117 -1.43 18.28 10.53
CA ASN A 117 -2.10 17.09 11.10
C ASN A 117 -2.42 16.00 10.05
N GLU A 118 -2.00 16.20 8.81
CA GLU A 118 -2.26 15.26 7.71
C GLU A 118 -1.01 14.48 7.38
N ILE A 119 -1.17 13.19 7.17
CA ILE A 119 -0.11 12.30 6.71
C ILE A 119 -0.50 11.79 5.33
N THR A 120 0.37 12.01 4.36
CA THR A 120 0.24 11.46 3.01
C THR A 120 1.28 10.37 2.82
N ALA A 121 0.84 9.18 2.44
CA ALA A 121 1.72 8.08 2.07
C ALA A 121 1.88 8.04 0.54
N LYS A 122 3.13 7.99 0.09
CA LYS A 122 3.48 7.69 -1.30
C LYS A 122 3.82 6.21 -1.39
N ILE A 123 3.07 5.49 -2.19
CA ILE A 123 3.18 4.04 -2.35
C ILE A 123 3.33 3.67 -3.82
N CYS A 124 4.08 2.60 -4.08
CA CYS A 124 4.10 1.91 -5.37
C CYS A 124 3.28 0.62 -5.24
N VAL A 125 2.31 0.43 -6.11
CA VAL A 125 1.46 -0.77 -6.15
C VAL A 125 1.74 -1.53 -7.44
N GLU A 126 2.02 -2.82 -7.33
CA GLU A 126 2.19 -3.71 -8.48
C GLU A 126 1.05 -4.74 -8.49
N ILE A 127 0.27 -4.76 -9.58
CA ILE A 127 -0.80 -5.72 -9.83
C ILE A 127 -0.60 -6.29 -11.24
N ALA A 128 -0.61 -7.60 -11.35
CA ALA A 128 -0.44 -8.31 -12.63
C ALA A 128 0.80 -7.85 -13.43
N GLY A 129 1.92 -7.58 -12.73
CA GLY A 129 3.19 -7.15 -13.31
C GLY A 129 3.24 -5.66 -13.72
N VAL A 130 2.21 -4.88 -13.42
CA VAL A 130 2.15 -3.44 -13.74
C VAL A 130 2.30 -2.62 -12.47
N LYS A 131 3.24 -1.66 -12.46
CA LYS A 131 3.51 -0.77 -11.34
C LYS A 131 2.85 0.59 -11.52
N LYS A 132 2.23 1.10 -10.46
CA LYS A 132 1.66 2.45 -10.41
C LYS A 132 1.95 3.10 -9.07
N GLN A 133 2.23 4.41 -9.09
CA GLN A 133 2.44 5.20 -7.89
C GLN A 133 1.17 5.93 -7.49
N TYR A 134 0.91 5.97 -6.18
CA TYR A 134 -0.21 6.67 -5.58
C TYR A 134 0.25 7.50 -4.39
N SER A 135 -0.42 8.63 -4.19
CA SER A 135 -0.30 9.44 -2.98
C SER A 135 -1.64 9.45 -2.27
N ILE A 136 -1.71 8.88 -1.08
CA ILE A 136 -2.95 8.67 -0.35
C ILE A 136 -2.90 9.27 1.05
N PRO A 137 -3.97 9.92 1.53
CA PRO A 137 -4.07 10.30 2.92
C PRO A 137 -4.19 9.06 3.80
N VAL A 138 -3.45 9.06 4.90
CA VAL A 138 -3.51 8.00 5.91
C VAL A 138 -3.68 8.59 7.30
N ALA A 139 -4.39 7.86 8.16
CA ALA A 139 -4.49 8.16 9.58
C ALA A 139 -3.63 7.18 10.38
N PHE A 140 -2.78 7.68 11.26
CA PHE A 140 -1.95 6.88 12.15
C PHE A 140 -2.32 7.12 13.61
N ASP A 141 -2.67 6.05 14.32
CA ASP A 141 -2.87 6.06 15.77
C ASP A 141 -1.64 5.42 16.45
N PRO A 142 -0.73 6.22 17.06
CA PRO A 142 0.49 5.70 17.66
C PRO A 142 0.23 4.85 18.90
N LYS A 143 -0.87 5.09 19.63
CA LYS A 143 -1.23 4.28 20.83
C LYS A 143 -1.66 2.88 20.44
N LYS A 144 -2.42 2.75 19.36
CA LYS A 144 -2.88 1.46 18.82
C LYS A 144 -1.91 0.87 17.81
N ARG A 145 -0.87 1.61 17.40
CA ARG A 145 0.03 1.26 16.31
C ARG A 145 -0.74 0.88 15.04
N ASN A 146 -1.71 1.70 14.70
CA ASN A 146 -2.68 1.41 13.65
C ASN A 146 -2.62 2.45 12.53
N VAL A 147 -2.58 1.98 11.30
CA VAL A 147 -2.62 2.79 10.07
C VAL A 147 -3.89 2.48 9.31
N LYS A 148 -4.63 3.51 8.93
CA LYS A 148 -5.86 3.41 8.14
C LYS A 148 -5.79 4.30 6.92
N GLY A 149 -6.40 3.85 5.84
CA GLY A 149 -6.55 4.66 4.64
C GLY A 149 -7.44 4.00 3.61
N ILE A 150 -7.70 4.74 2.54
CA ILE A 150 -8.45 4.28 1.38
C ILE A 150 -7.63 4.58 0.13
N LEU A 151 -7.26 3.53 -0.59
CA LEU A 151 -6.65 3.65 -1.91
C LEU A 151 -7.73 3.46 -2.98
N LYS A 152 -7.89 4.44 -3.87
CA LYS A 152 -8.77 4.34 -5.03
C LYS A 152 -7.93 4.08 -6.27
N ILE A 153 -8.27 3.03 -7.03
CA ILE A 153 -7.57 2.67 -8.26
C ILE A 153 -8.58 2.46 -9.40
N ASN A 154 -8.10 2.67 -10.62
CA ASN A 154 -8.79 2.20 -11.81
C ASN A 154 -8.11 0.92 -12.29
N ILE A 155 -8.85 -0.18 -12.41
CA ILE A 155 -8.27 -1.49 -12.78
C ILE A 155 -7.66 -1.48 -14.18
N LYS A 156 -8.09 -0.58 -15.06
CA LYS A 156 -7.53 -0.41 -16.42
C LYS A 156 -6.10 0.12 -16.40
N ASP A 157 -5.70 0.85 -15.34
CA ASP A 157 -4.31 1.29 -15.16
C ASP A 157 -3.33 0.12 -15.05
N PHE A 158 -3.84 -1.05 -14.65
CA PHE A 158 -3.10 -2.30 -14.55
C PHE A 158 -3.39 -3.28 -15.70
N TYR A 159 -3.99 -2.80 -16.80
CA TYR A 159 -4.42 -3.62 -17.94
C TYR A 159 -5.31 -4.81 -17.53
N LEU A 160 -6.07 -4.65 -16.45
CA LEU A 160 -7.07 -5.61 -16.03
C LEU A 160 -8.39 -5.34 -16.76
N LYS A 161 -9.17 -6.40 -16.97
CA LYS A 161 -10.45 -6.34 -17.69
C LYS A 161 -11.58 -6.84 -16.80
N SER A 162 -12.62 -6.05 -16.67
CA SER A 162 -13.85 -6.48 -16.03
C SER A 162 -14.55 -7.55 -16.84
N PRO A 163 -15.04 -8.64 -16.24
CA PRO A 163 -15.79 -9.66 -16.96
C PRO A 163 -17.14 -9.10 -17.41
N LYS A 164 -17.48 -9.32 -18.67
CA LYS A 164 -18.83 -9.06 -19.18
C LYS A 164 -19.72 -10.26 -18.85
N LYS A 165 -20.77 -10.05 -18.09
CA LYS A 165 -21.74 -11.10 -17.74
C LYS A 165 -23.11 -10.82 -18.40
N LEU A 166 -23.91 -11.86 -18.61
CA LEU A 166 -25.22 -11.79 -19.20
C LEU A 166 -25.22 -11.00 -20.52
N LEU A 167 -24.37 -11.40 -21.47
CA LEU A 167 -24.24 -10.75 -22.79
C LEU A 167 -23.89 -9.25 -22.73
N GLY A 168 -23.23 -8.80 -21.62
CA GLY A 168 -22.87 -7.40 -21.42
C GLY A 168 -23.90 -6.57 -20.66
N ILE A 169 -25.00 -7.17 -20.20
CA ILE A 169 -26.03 -6.46 -19.41
C ILE A 169 -25.47 -6.09 -18.02
N VAL A 170 -24.67 -6.96 -17.39
CA VAL A 170 -24.00 -6.66 -16.13
C VAL A 170 -22.58 -6.20 -16.41
N THR A 171 -22.28 -4.96 -16.03
CA THR A 171 -20.95 -4.32 -16.18
C THR A 171 -20.43 -3.90 -14.82
N LEU A 172 -19.15 -4.18 -14.56
CA LEU A 172 -18.45 -3.71 -13.38
C LEU A 172 -17.87 -2.31 -13.64
N ASP A 173 -17.90 -1.46 -12.61
CA ASP A 173 -17.13 -0.22 -12.61
C ASP A 173 -15.62 -0.56 -12.60
N ASP A 174 -14.86 0.16 -13.39
CA ASP A 174 -13.40 -0.01 -13.41
C ASP A 174 -12.73 0.62 -12.19
N ASN A 175 -13.43 1.47 -11.44
CA ASN A 175 -12.93 2.09 -10.22
C ASN A 175 -13.27 1.24 -9.01
N VAL A 176 -12.26 0.93 -8.22
CA VAL A 176 -12.39 0.20 -6.96
C VAL A 176 -11.75 0.97 -5.82
N ALA A 177 -12.30 0.81 -4.61
CA ALA A 177 -11.72 1.34 -3.38
C ALA A 177 -11.15 0.18 -2.56
N ILE A 178 -9.95 0.38 -2.03
CA ILE A 178 -9.25 -0.56 -1.15
C ILE A 178 -9.16 0.10 0.21
N ASP A 179 -10.00 -0.34 1.13
CA ASP A 179 -9.99 0.11 2.51
C ASP A 179 -9.00 -0.76 3.28
N PHE A 180 -8.06 -0.16 3.98
CA PHE A 180 -7.11 -0.89 4.81
C PHE A 180 -7.08 -0.34 6.23
N ASN A 181 -6.91 -1.26 7.17
CA ASN A 181 -6.79 -1.01 8.60
C ASN A 181 -5.69 -1.93 9.15
N LEU A 182 -4.44 -1.46 9.17
CA LEU A 182 -3.27 -2.26 9.48
C LEU A 182 -2.82 -2.03 10.91
N PHE A 183 -2.63 -3.10 11.66
CA PHE A 183 -2.07 -3.09 13.01
C PHE A 183 -0.63 -3.58 12.95
N LEU A 184 0.30 -2.72 13.39
CA LEU A 184 1.72 -2.93 13.29
C LEU A 184 2.32 -3.30 14.65
N GLN A 185 3.32 -4.18 14.62
CA GLN A 185 4.20 -4.49 15.74
C GLN A 185 5.63 -4.20 15.31
N TYR A 186 6.35 -3.40 16.08
CA TYR A 186 7.72 -2.99 15.85
C TYR A 186 8.40 -2.63 17.17
#